data_ea45784207f5ae67d5dc74078f66eadd
#
_entry.id   ea45784207f5ae67d5dc74078f66eadd
#
_cell.length_a   1.000
_cell.length_b   1.000
_cell.length_c   1.000
_cell.angle_alpha   90.00
_cell.angle_beta   90.00
_cell.angle_gamma   90.00
#
_symmetry.space_group_name_H-M   'P 1'
#
loop_
_entity.id
_entity.type
_entity.pdbx_description
1 polymer ?
#
loop_
_entity_poly.entity_id
_entity_poly.type
_entity_poly.pdbx_seq_one_letter_code
_entity_poly.pdbx_strand_id
1 'polypeptide(L)'
;IIDYKQQCSLIEEISRIDSTRCRYNFNGVKNVDTVTESYSGQIDWNFVPMSLTDYRQAFEIVKRNILAGNSYLANLTCKVPVSTNLTLEDVFRYSKALYRLWLKDKLVCFSPEIFVRIEDGEIKSFPMKGTIDATLPNAEKLLMDDSKETAEHATIVDLIRNDLSMVAEQVRVVRYRY
;
A
#
# COMPACT_ATOMS: atom_id res chain seq x y z
N ILE A 1 11.43 2.94 10.37
CA ILE A 1 10.68 1.67 10.54
C ILE A 1 10.12 1.64 11.95
N ILE A 2 8.82 1.37 12.06
CA ILE A 2 8.13 1.19 13.35
C ILE A 2 7.65 -0.26 13.41
N ASP A 3 8.11 -0.98 14.42
CA ASP A 3 7.70 -2.36 14.70
C ASP A 3 6.76 -2.36 15.90
N TYR A 4 5.46 -2.38 15.64
CA TYR A 4 4.42 -2.39 16.69
C TYR A 4 4.42 -3.67 17.50
N LYS A 5 4.88 -4.78 16.92
CA LYS A 5 4.90 -6.07 17.59
C LYS A 5 6.02 -6.15 18.63
N GLN A 6 7.18 -5.57 18.31
CA GLN A 6 8.31 -5.48 19.21
C GLN A 6 8.35 -4.17 20.00
N GLN A 7 7.39 -3.28 19.77
CA GLN A 7 7.30 -1.95 20.39
C GLN A 7 8.59 -1.14 20.26
N CYS A 8 9.23 -1.22 19.10
CA CYS A 8 10.46 -0.48 18.83
C CYS A 8 10.37 0.28 17.50
N SER A 9 11.16 1.34 17.43
CA SER A 9 11.32 2.13 16.20
C SER A 9 12.79 2.33 15.87
N LEU A 10 13.08 2.37 14.57
CA LEU A 10 14.40 2.71 14.04
C LEU A 10 14.25 3.90 13.11
N ILE A 11 14.98 4.97 13.42
CA ILE A 11 15.15 6.14 12.56
C ILE A 11 16.64 6.21 12.25
N GLU A 12 16.99 6.19 10.96
CA GLU A 12 18.37 6.18 10.51
C GLU A 12 18.51 7.06 9.28
N GLU A 13 19.68 7.71 9.13
CA GLU A 13 20.03 8.41 7.90
C GLU A 13 20.13 7.43 6.73
N ILE A 14 19.63 7.83 5.58
CA ILE A 14 19.61 7.01 4.35
C ILE A 14 21.02 6.50 4.01
N SER A 15 22.05 7.35 4.18
CA SER A 15 23.46 7.02 3.90
C SER A 15 24.04 5.93 4.82
N ARG A 16 23.42 5.68 5.96
CA ARG A 16 23.88 4.69 6.94
C ARG A 16 23.13 3.37 6.88
N ILE A 17 22.14 3.26 6.01
CA ILE A 17 21.34 2.04 5.90
C ILE A 17 22.21 0.94 5.25
N ASP A 18 22.47 -0.11 6.02
CA ASP A 18 23.19 -1.30 5.55
C ASP A 18 22.33 -2.08 4.53
N SER A 19 22.76 -2.07 3.28
CA SER A 19 22.07 -2.75 2.18
C SER A 19 22.09 -4.28 2.28
N THR A 20 22.90 -4.85 3.17
CA THR A 20 22.88 -6.29 3.46
C THR A 20 21.73 -6.68 4.39
N ARG A 21 21.10 -5.72 5.06
CA ARG A 21 20.00 -5.90 6.03
C ARG A 21 18.69 -5.25 5.58
N CYS A 22 18.78 -4.12 4.88
CA CYS A 22 17.62 -3.39 4.41
C CYS A 22 17.89 -2.81 3.01
N ARG A 23 17.08 -3.19 2.04
CA ARG A 23 17.12 -2.64 0.68
C ARG A 23 15.83 -1.93 0.37
N TYR A 24 15.94 -0.83 -0.35
CA TYR A 24 14.77 -0.09 -0.79
C TYR A 24 15.01 0.55 -2.18
N ASN A 25 13.90 0.78 -2.84
CA ASN A 25 13.80 1.67 -3.98
C ASN A 25 12.44 2.37 -3.89
N PHE A 26 12.45 3.64 -3.59
CA PHE A 26 11.26 4.48 -3.45
C PHE A 26 11.24 5.48 -4.60
N ASN A 27 10.76 5.02 -5.76
CA ASN A 27 10.67 5.81 -6.99
C ASN A 27 12.00 6.49 -7.35
N GLY A 28 13.09 5.73 -7.34
CA GLY A 28 14.44 6.20 -7.68
C GLY A 28 15.33 6.56 -6.51
N VAL A 29 14.80 6.86 -5.33
CA VAL A 29 15.58 6.95 -4.08
C VAL A 29 15.87 5.54 -3.60
N LYS A 30 17.12 5.08 -3.74
CA LYS A 30 17.48 3.67 -3.56
C LYS A 30 18.86 3.50 -2.95
N ASN A 31 19.10 2.36 -2.31
CA ASN A 31 20.42 1.95 -1.82
C ASN A 31 20.96 0.69 -2.52
N VAL A 32 20.38 0.30 -3.64
CA VAL A 32 20.80 -0.86 -4.45
C VAL A 32 20.66 -0.53 -5.94
N ASP A 33 21.45 -1.20 -6.77
CA ASP A 33 21.33 -1.09 -8.21
C ASP A 33 20.02 -1.72 -8.70
N THR A 34 19.44 -1.08 -9.71
CA THR A 34 18.24 -1.61 -10.35
C THR A 34 18.65 -2.75 -11.28
N VAL A 35 18.13 -3.92 -11.05
CA VAL A 35 18.26 -5.05 -11.97
C VAL A 35 17.33 -4.82 -13.14
N THR A 36 17.89 -4.77 -14.34
CA THR A 36 17.13 -4.63 -15.59
C THR A 36 16.71 -5.98 -16.18
N GLU A 37 17.38 -7.05 -15.74
CA GLU A 37 17.11 -8.41 -16.21
C GLU A 37 15.87 -8.99 -15.52
N SER A 38 15.11 -9.78 -16.26
CA SER A 38 14.04 -10.57 -15.71
C SER A 38 14.60 -11.84 -15.07
N TYR A 39 13.89 -12.39 -14.09
CA TYR A 39 14.23 -13.70 -13.52
C TYR A 39 14.21 -14.75 -14.66
N SER A 40 15.30 -15.49 -14.83
CA SER A 40 15.47 -16.44 -15.94
C SER A 40 14.97 -17.85 -15.61
N GLY A 41 14.71 -18.16 -14.35
CA GLY A 41 14.23 -19.45 -13.89
C GLY A 41 12.72 -19.61 -14.02
N GLN A 42 12.25 -20.85 -13.92
CA GLN A 42 10.82 -21.09 -13.73
C GLN A 42 10.41 -20.60 -12.34
N ILE A 43 9.31 -19.89 -12.26
CA ILE A 43 8.75 -19.40 -11.00
C ILE A 43 7.63 -20.34 -10.57
N ASP A 44 7.81 -20.97 -9.41
CA ASP A 44 6.75 -21.70 -8.74
C ASP A 44 6.06 -20.73 -7.76
N TRP A 45 4.76 -20.52 -7.96
CA TRP A 45 3.98 -19.63 -7.12
C TRP A 45 2.64 -20.26 -6.79
N ASN A 46 2.54 -20.81 -5.60
CA ASN A 46 1.33 -21.46 -5.12
C ASN A 46 0.79 -20.70 -3.91
N PHE A 47 -0.50 -20.49 -3.87
CA PHE A 47 -1.15 -19.82 -2.75
C PHE A 47 -2.46 -20.53 -2.38
N VAL A 48 -2.80 -20.46 -1.09
CA VAL A 48 -4.04 -21.02 -0.56
C VAL A 48 -4.88 -19.87 -0.03
N PRO A 49 -5.91 -19.44 -0.77
CA PRO A 49 -6.79 -18.36 -0.30
C PRO A 49 -7.61 -18.83 0.91
N MET A 50 -8.06 -17.88 1.73
CA MET A 50 -9.03 -18.11 2.77
C MET A 50 -10.30 -18.73 2.16
N SER A 51 -10.94 -19.67 2.86
CA SER A 51 -12.21 -20.24 2.40
C SER A 51 -13.30 -19.17 2.34
N LEU A 52 -14.24 -19.31 1.41
CA LEU A 52 -15.37 -18.39 1.31
C LEU A 52 -16.20 -18.36 2.61
N THR A 53 -16.28 -19.47 3.30
CA THR A 53 -16.98 -19.57 4.59
C THR A 53 -16.30 -18.73 5.67
N ASP A 54 -14.99 -18.88 5.82
CA ASP A 54 -14.23 -18.10 6.82
C ASP A 54 -14.24 -16.61 6.47
N TYR A 55 -14.11 -16.26 5.19
CA TYR A 55 -14.22 -14.88 4.73
C TYR A 55 -15.58 -14.27 5.07
N ARG A 56 -16.68 -15.00 4.79
CA ARG A 56 -18.04 -14.53 5.13
C ARG A 56 -18.23 -14.31 6.63
N GLN A 57 -17.73 -15.21 7.44
CA GLN A 57 -17.80 -15.05 8.91
C GLN A 57 -17.05 -13.79 9.38
N ALA A 58 -15.82 -13.58 8.88
CA ALA A 58 -15.05 -12.39 9.21
C ALA A 58 -15.74 -11.10 8.70
N PHE A 59 -16.27 -11.13 7.47
CA PHE A 59 -16.99 -10.01 6.88
C PHE A 59 -18.26 -9.63 7.67
N GLU A 60 -19.04 -10.61 8.11
CA GLU A 60 -20.25 -10.35 8.91
C GLU A 60 -19.93 -9.71 10.28
N ILE A 61 -18.78 -10.05 10.87
CA ILE A 61 -18.32 -9.37 12.11
C ILE A 61 -18.06 -7.88 11.82
N VAL A 62 -17.31 -7.57 10.75
CA VAL A 62 -17.01 -6.19 10.36
C VAL A 62 -18.30 -5.43 10.04
N LYS A 63 -19.15 -5.99 9.20
CA LYS A 63 -20.42 -5.40 8.79
C LYS A 63 -21.32 -5.07 9.98
N ARG A 64 -21.47 -6.00 10.92
CA ARG A 64 -22.25 -5.78 12.14
C ARG A 64 -21.71 -4.63 12.99
N ASN A 65 -20.38 -4.52 13.11
CA ASN A 65 -19.78 -3.42 13.88
C ASN A 65 -19.93 -2.07 13.17
N ILE A 66 -19.85 -2.02 11.84
CA ILE A 66 -20.13 -0.80 11.06
C ILE A 66 -21.61 -0.39 11.25
N LEU A 67 -22.55 -1.33 11.12
CA LEU A 67 -23.98 -1.03 11.30
C LEU A 67 -24.33 -0.61 12.74
N ALA A 68 -23.59 -1.07 13.72
CA ALA A 68 -23.72 -0.65 15.11
C ALA A 68 -23.06 0.72 15.41
N GLY A 69 -22.43 1.36 14.44
CA GLY A 69 -21.74 2.64 14.61
C GLY A 69 -20.40 2.57 15.34
N ASN A 70 -19.83 1.36 15.51
CA ASN A 70 -18.53 1.17 16.16
C ASN A 70 -17.35 1.61 15.29
N SER A 71 -17.55 1.69 13.96
CA SER A 71 -16.60 2.21 12.99
C SER A 71 -17.36 2.68 11.74
N TYR A 72 -16.76 3.60 10.99
CA TYR A 72 -17.30 4.07 9.71
C TYR A 72 -16.64 3.38 8.51
N LEU A 73 -15.39 2.99 8.67
CA LEU A 73 -14.58 2.35 7.64
C LEU A 73 -13.68 1.30 8.28
N ALA A 74 -13.56 0.16 7.65
CA ALA A 74 -12.67 -0.90 8.08
C ALA A 74 -12.05 -1.59 6.87
N ASN A 75 -10.79 -1.98 7.00
CA ASN A 75 -10.12 -2.84 6.03
C ASN A 75 -10.05 -4.26 6.59
N LEU A 76 -10.78 -5.19 5.96
CA LEU A 76 -10.70 -6.60 6.32
C LEU A 76 -9.53 -7.25 5.58
N THR A 77 -8.41 -7.37 6.27
CA THR A 77 -7.19 -7.98 5.73
C THR A 77 -7.20 -9.49 5.98
N CYS A 78 -7.03 -10.27 4.90
CA CYS A 78 -6.93 -11.71 4.95
C CYS A 78 -5.52 -12.17 4.65
N LYS A 79 -4.97 -13.04 5.50
CA LYS A 79 -3.67 -13.64 5.28
C LYS A 79 -3.79 -14.77 4.25
N VAL A 80 -2.97 -14.71 3.22
CA VAL A 80 -2.87 -15.76 2.18
C VAL A 80 -1.50 -16.42 2.26
N PRO A 81 -1.40 -17.69 2.69
CA PRO A 81 -0.16 -18.44 2.64
C PRO A 81 0.33 -18.59 1.19
N VAL A 82 1.61 -18.35 0.97
CA VAL A 82 2.28 -18.50 -0.33
C VAL A 82 3.45 -19.45 -0.18
N SER A 83 3.59 -20.38 -1.12
CA SER A 83 4.75 -21.23 -1.31
C SER A 83 5.39 -20.91 -2.66
N THR A 84 6.68 -20.63 -2.65
CA THR A 84 7.43 -20.28 -3.86
C THR A 84 8.87 -20.75 -3.76
N ASN A 85 9.54 -20.94 -4.90
CA ASN A 85 10.97 -21.21 -5.00
C ASN A 85 11.82 -19.93 -4.96
N LEU A 86 11.20 -18.75 -4.87
CA LEU A 86 11.90 -17.48 -4.75
C LEU A 86 12.18 -17.13 -3.29
N THR A 87 13.35 -16.56 -3.03
CA THR A 87 13.64 -15.89 -1.77
C THR A 87 12.95 -14.53 -1.70
N LEU A 88 12.79 -13.95 -0.50
CA LEU A 88 12.30 -12.58 -0.36
C LEU A 88 13.20 -11.57 -1.09
N GLU A 89 14.50 -11.86 -1.18
CA GLU A 89 15.45 -11.05 -1.91
C GLU A 89 15.20 -11.12 -3.43
N ASP A 90 14.94 -12.30 -3.98
CA ASP A 90 14.58 -12.47 -5.39
C ASP A 90 13.30 -11.73 -5.73
N VAL A 91 12.28 -11.84 -4.88
CA VAL A 91 11.02 -11.12 -5.04
C VAL A 91 11.25 -9.60 -5.06
N PHE A 92 12.09 -9.07 -4.16
CA PHE A 92 12.47 -7.66 -4.19
C PHE A 92 13.23 -7.29 -5.46
N ARG A 93 14.23 -8.10 -5.81
CA ARG A 93 15.17 -7.83 -6.91
C ARG A 93 14.49 -7.76 -8.27
N TYR A 94 13.62 -8.71 -8.56
CA TYR A 94 12.99 -8.87 -9.87
C TYR A 94 11.62 -8.19 -9.98
N SER A 95 11.07 -7.63 -8.89
CA SER A 95 9.83 -6.87 -8.95
C SER A 95 10.01 -5.52 -9.65
N LYS A 96 8.93 -5.02 -10.25
CA LYS A 96 8.91 -3.74 -10.98
C LYS A 96 8.08 -2.65 -10.28
N ALA A 97 7.71 -2.85 -8.99
CA ALA A 97 6.97 -1.87 -8.24
C ALA A 97 7.79 -0.57 -8.03
N LEU A 98 7.11 0.59 -8.07
CA LEU A 98 7.73 1.89 -7.85
C LEU A 98 8.31 2.04 -6.45
N TYR A 99 7.57 1.57 -5.44
CA TYR A 99 7.98 1.60 -4.04
C TYR A 99 8.14 0.18 -3.55
N ARG A 100 9.36 -0.19 -3.16
CA ARG A 100 9.69 -1.52 -2.67
C ARG A 100 10.70 -1.46 -1.55
N LEU A 101 10.45 -2.28 -0.55
CA LEU A 101 11.28 -2.44 0.64
C LEU A 101 11.53 -3.92 0.86
N TRP A 102 12.77 -4.28 1.17
CA TRP A 102 13.15 -5.61 1.65
C TRP A 102 13.87 -5.48 2.98
N LEU A 103 13.45 -6.26 3.95
CA LEU A 103 14.15 -6.45 5.21
C LEU A 103 14.60 -7.90 5.29
N LYS A 104 15.89 -8.10 5.49
CA LYS A 104 16.53 -9.42 5.51
C LYS A 104 15.76 -10.37 6.44
N ASP A 105 15.42 -11.55 5.90
CA ASP A 105 14.76 -12.66 6.59
C ASP A 105 13.41 -12.29 7.28
N LYS A 106 12.86 -11.12 6.98
CA LYS A 106 11.61 -10.64 7.58
C LYS A 106 10.49 -10.44 6.59
N LEU A 107 10.68 -9.57 5.60
CA LEU A 107 9.61 -9.23 4.66
C LEU A 107 10.16 -8.60 3.38
N VAL A 108 9.33 -8.64 2.36
CA VAL A 108 9.34 -7.72 1.22
C VAL A 108 7.99 -7.02 1.17
N CYS A 109 8.01 -5.72 0.87
CA CYS A 109 6.80 -4.91 0.81
C CYS A 109 6.82 -4.04 -0.44
N PHE A 110 5.65 -3.87 -1.04
CA PHE A 110 5.43 -3.05 -2.22
C PHE A 110 4.29 -2.07 -1.98
N SER A 111 4.39 -0.88 -2.55
CA SER A 111 3.27 0.07 -2.57
C SER A 111 3.07 0.61 -4.00
N PRO A 112 1.83 0.64 -4.50
CA PRO A 112 1.49 1.33 -5.73
C PRO A 112 1.38 2.85 -5.51
N GLU A 113 1.25 3.29 -4.26
CA GLU A 113 0.95 4.66 -3.88
C GLU A 113 2.10 5.29 -3.09
N ILE A 114 2.27 6.59 -3.28
CA ILE A 114 3.08 7.43 -2.41
C ILE A 114 2.27 7.76 -1.14
N PHE A 115 2.88 7.64 0.03
CA PHE A 115 2.23 8.04 1.28
C PHE A 115 2.11 9.56 1.36
N VAL A 116 3.24 10.25 1.39
CA VAL A 116 3.31 11.72 1.34
C VAL A 116 4.54 12.15 0.53
N ARG A 117 4.47 13.34 -0.04
CA ARG A 117 5.60 14.04 -0.65
C ARG A 117 5.83 15.34 0.12
N ILE A 118 7.08 15.57 0.52
CA ILE A 118 7.48 16.79 1.18
C ILE A 118 8.53 17.47 0.29
N GLU A 119 8.18 18.61 -0.26
CA GLU A 119 9.02 19.42 -1.16
C GLU A 119 8.73 20.89 -0.93
N ASP A 120 9.77 21.72 -0.90
CA ASP A 120 9.68 23.18 -0.78
C ASP A 120 8.81 23.68 0.39
N GLY A 121 8.85 22.97 1.52
CA GLY A 121 8.06 23.31 2.70
C GLY A 121 6.58 22.92 2.61
N GLU A 122 6.14 22.25 1.55
CA GLU A 122 4.79 21.71 1.39
C GLU A 122 4.76 20.21 1.61
N ILE A 123 3.73 19.71 2.31
CA ILE A 123 3.40 18.30 2.41
C ILE A 123 2.16 18.01 1.55
N LYS A 124 2.27 17.00 0.67
CA LYS A 124 1.22 16.61 -0.27
C LYS A 124 0.90 15.12 -0.12
N SER A 125 -0.38 14.78 -0.22
CA SER A 125 -0.86 13.39 -0.34
C SER A 125 -1.72 13.25 -1.59
N PHE A 126 -1.69 12.04 -2.19
CA PHE A 126 -2.35 11.71 -3.46
C PHE A 126 -3.17 10.44 -3.29
N PRO A 127 -4.28 10.50 -2.50
CA PRO A 127 -5.07 9.30 -2.24
C PRO A 127 -5.69 8.77 -3.53
N MET A 128 -5.52 7.48 -3.76
CA MET A 128 -6.17 6.75 -4.85
C MET A 128 -7.23 5.81 -4.27
N LYS A 129 -8.42 5.83 -4.88
CA LYS A 129 -9.51 4.90 -4.58
C LYS A 129 -10.25 4.54 -5.86
N GLY A 130 -10.75 3.31 -5.85
CA GLY A 130 -11.45 2.73 -6.97
C GLY A 130 -10.53 2.16 -8.03
N THR A 131 -10.87 0.97 -8.48
CA THR A 131 -10.22 0.32 -9.61
C THR A 131 -11.28 -0.28 -10.50
N ILE A 132 -11.04 -0.23 -11.81
CA ILE A 132 -11.93 -0.80 -12.81
C ILE A 132 -11.09 -1.45 -13.91
N ASP A 133 -11.65 -2.42 -14.59
CA ASP A 133 -11.01 -3.00 -15.77
C ASP A 133 -10.93 -1.94 -16.87
N ALA A 134 -9.72 -1.52 -17.22
CA ALA A 134 -9.46 -0.49 -18.22
C ALA A 134 -9.85 -0.91 -19.66
N THR A 135 -10.14 -2.20 -19.89
CA THR A 135 -10.63 -2.69 -21.18
C THR A 135 -12.12 -2.44 -21.42
N LEU A 136 -12.85 -2.06 -20.36
CA LEU A 136 -14.28 -1.76 -20.47
C LEU A 136 -14.50 -0.46 -21.24
N PRO A 137 -15.52 -0.40 -22.11
CA PRO A 137 -15.92 0.84 -22.76
C PRO A 137 -16.29 1.91 -21.72
N ASN A 138 -15.74 3.11 -21.86
CA ASN A 138 -15.94 4.23 -20.93
C ASN A 138 -15.55 3.94 -19.46
N ALA A 139 -14.52 3.11 -19.22
CA ALA A 139 -14.07 2.73 -17.89
C ALA A 139 -13.85 3.93 -16.94
N GLU A 140 -13.22 4.99 -17.43
CA GLU A 140 -13.00 6.22 -16.67
C GLU A 140 -14.33 6.82 -16.19
N LYS A 141 -15.30 6.99 -17.09
CA LYS A 141 -16.61 7.52 -16.74
C LYS A 141 -17.35 6.63 -15.75
N LEU A 142 -17.34 5.32 -15.98
CA LEU A 142 -17.97 4.35 -15.06
C LEU A 142 -17.37 4.45 -13.65
N LEU A 143 -16.05 4.56 -13.54
CA LEU A 143 -15.37 4.73 -12.26
C LEU A 143 -15.71 6.06 -11.60
N MET A 144 -15.76 7.15 -12.37
CA MET A 144 -16.08 8.49 -11.86
C MET A 144 -17.52 8.62 -11.39
N ASP A 145 -18.46 7.93 -12.06
CA ASP A 145 -19.88 7.96 -11.74
C ASP A 145 -20.27 6.95 -10.63
N ASP A 146 -19.36 6.07 -10.20
CA ASP A 146 -19.64 5.09 -9.15
C ASP A 146 -19.81 5.78 -7.79
N SER A 147 -21.00 5.63 -7.22
CA SER A 147 -21.39 6.28 -5.96
C SER A 147 -20.64 5.73 -4.75
N LYS A 148 -20.33 4.43 -4.74
CA LYS A 148 -19.57 3.79 -3.67
C LYS A 148 -18.13 4.31 -3.67
N GLU A 149 -17.47 4.28 -4.82
CA GLU A 149 -16.10 4.78 -4.96
C GLU A 149 -16.00 6.29 -4.65
N THR A 150 -17.04 7.05 -5.00
CA THR A 150 -17.15 8.47 -4.65
C THR A 150 -17.21 8.68 -3.14
N ALA A 151 -18.04 7.91 -2.43
CA ALA A 151 -18.17 8.01 -0.97
C ALA A 151 -16.89 7.57 -0.23
N GLU A 152 -16.28 6.47 -0.68
CA GLU A 152 -14.99 6.00 -0.12
C GLU A 152 -13.89 7.04 -0.33
N HIS A 153 -13.79 7.62 -1.53
CA HIS A 153 -12.80 8.64 -1.82
C HIS A 153 -13.00 9.90 -0.96
N ALA A 154 -14.24 10.37 -0.80
CA ALA A 154 -14.56 11.51 0.05
C ALA A 154 -14.12 11.26 1.50
N THR A 155 -14.39 10.08 2.04
CA THR A 155 -14.01 9.69 3.40
C THR A 155 -12.49 9.70 3.58
N ILE A 156 -11.74 9.13 2.63
CA ILE A 156 -10.28 9.09 2.71
C ILE A 156 -9.67 10.49 2.56
N VAL A 157 -10.18 11.32 1.67
CA VAL A 157 -9.71 12.71 1.51
C VAL A 157 -9.93 13.51 2.81
N ASP A 158 -11.08 13.33 3.47
CA ASP A 158 -11.35 14.02 4.73
C ASP A 158 -10.45 13.53 5.87
N LEU A 159 -10.23 12.22 5.99
CA LEU A 159 -9.30 11.66 6.96
C LEU A 159 -7.87 12.19 6.76
N ILE A 160 -7.36 12.14 5.54
CA ILE A 160 -6.01 12.63 5.22
C ILE A 160 -5.88 14.13 5.47
N ARG A 161 -6.91 14.91 5.14
CA ARG A 161 -6.94 16.34 5.42
C ARG A 161 -6.84 16.61 6.92
N ASN A 162 -7.57 15.86 7.75
CA ASN A 162 -7.50 15.97 9.20
C ASN A 162 -6.12 15.57 9.72
N ASP A 163 -5.55 14.47 9.25
CA ASP A 163 -4.23 13.99 9.66
C ASP A 163 -3.12 15.01 9.29
N LEU A 164 -3.16 15.54 8.08
CA LEU A 164 -2.21 16.58 7.65
C LEU A 164 -2.35 17.85 8.46
N SER A 165 -3.55 18.21 8.90
CA SER A 165 -3.79 19.41 9.74
C SER A 165 -3.16 19.32 11.11
N MET A 166 -2.75 18.13 11.57
CA MET A 166 -2.00 17.96 12.81
C MET A 166 -0.51 18.33 12.67
N VAL A 167 0.01 18.37 11.44
CA VAL A 167 1.45 18.55 11.17
C VAL A 167 1.74 19.69 10.19
N ALA A 168 0.72 20.31 9.61
CA ALA A 168 0.84 21.36 8.62
C ALA A 168 -0.28 22.41 8.77
N GLU A 169 -0.02 23.63 8.31
CA GLU A 169 -0.99 24.72 8.26
C GLU A 169 -1.61 24.84 6.86
N GLN A 170 -2.78 25.50 6.77
CA GLN A 170 -3.47 25.82 5.51
C GLN A 170 -3.76 24.59 4.63
N VAL A 171 -4.09 23.45 5.24
CA VAL A 171 -4.39 22.22 4.52
C VAL A 171 -5.66 22.38 3.67
N ARG A 172 -5.54 22.08 2.37
CA ARG A 172 -6.63 22.21 1.40
C ARG A 172 -6.59 21.11 0.35
N VAL A 173 -7.75 20.81 -0.22
CA VAL A 173 -7.85 19.94 -1.39
C VAL A 173 -7.57 20.79 -2.63
N VAL A 174 -6.46 20.51 -3.31
CA VAL A 174 -6.05 21.24 -4.52
C VAL A 174 -6.78 20.72 -5.75
N ARG A 175 -6.94 19.40 -5.83
CA ARG A 175 -7.66 18.74 -6.93
C ARG A 175 -8.41 17.52 -6.38
N TYR A 176 -9.66 17.38 -6.75
CA TYR A 176 -10.53 16.31 -6.26
C TYR A 176 -10.97 15.42 -7.42
N ARG A 177 -10.69 14.13 -7.33
CA ARG A 177 -10.94 13.07 -8.32
C ARG A 177 -10.54 13.47 -9.76
N TYR A 178 -9.51 12.81 -10.27
CA TYR A 178 -8.98 13.10 -11.61
C TYR A 178 -8.29 11.86 -12.18
#